data_e96b9514e140f4c5df55db3cf8d851ef
#
_entry.id   e96b9514e140f4c5df55db3cf8d851ef
#
_cell.length_a   1.000
_cell.length_b   1.000
_cell.length_c   1.000
_cell.angle_alpha   90.00
_cell.angle_beta   90.00
_cell.angle_gamma   90.00
#
_symmetry.space_group_name_H-M   'P 1'
#
loop_
_entity.id
_entity.type
_entity.pdbx_description
1 polymer ?
#
loop_
_entity_poly.entity_id
_entity_poly.type
_entity_poly.pdbx_seq_one_letter_code
_entity_poly.pdbx_strand_id
1 'polypeptide(L)'
;MNDAIPRPQAKTRKALTPLLEIRNLTKSYDGQHAVDDVSLTIYKGEIFALLGASGCGKSTLLRMLAGFEQPSAGQIMLDGVDLSQVPPYLRPINMMFQSYALFPHMTVEQNIAFGLKQDKLPKAEIASRVNEMLGLVHMQEFAKRKPHQLSGGQQQRVALARSLAKRPKLLLLDEPMGALDKKLRDRMQLEVVDILERVGVTCVMVTHDQEEAMTMAGRIAIMNRGKFVQIGEPEEIYEHPTTRYSAEFIG
;
A
#
# COMPACT_ATOMS: atom_id res chain seq x y z
N MET A 1 -22.38 45.55 12.18
CA MET A 1 -21.80 44.39 12.89
C MET A 1 -21.41 43.40 11.82
N ASN A 2 -20.08 43.29 11.55
CA ASN A 2 -19.54 42.38 10.55
C ASN A 2 -19.09 41.11 11.27
N ASP A 3 -19.92 40.07 11.22
CA ASP A 3 -19.49 38.74 11.68
C ASP A 3 -18.68 38.08 10.58
N ALA A 4 -17.36 38.29 10.67
CA ALA A 4 -16.41 37.56 9.83
C ALA A 4 -16.32 36.12 10.33
N ILE A 5 -16.74 35.16 9.52
CA ILE A 5 -16.56 33.72 9.74
C ILE A 5 -15.05 33.45 9.81
N PRO A 6 -14.52 32.88 10.90
CA PRO A 6 -13.09 32.57 11.01
C PRO A 6 -12.73 31.52 9.95
N ARG A 7 -11.75 31.84 9.10
CA ARG A 7 -11.15 30.88 8.16
C ARG A 7 -10.50 29.75 8.96
N PRO A 8 -10.68 28.48 8.58
CA PRO A 8 -10.00 27.36 9.23
C PRO A 8 -8.49 27.60 9.17
N GLN A 9 -7.84 27.57 10.32
CA GLN A 9 -6.37 27.68 10.43
C GLN A 9 -5.73 26.55 9.64
N ALA A 10 -4.84 26.89 8.73
CA ALA A 10 -4.02 25.94 7.99
C ALA A 10 -3.32 25.02 9.01
N LYS A 11 -3.60 23.70 8.95
CA LYS A 11 -2.87 22.69 9.71
C LYS A 11 -1.39 22.90 9.44
N THR A 12 -0.60 23.18 10.47
CA THR A 12 0.85 23.32 10.42
C THR A 12 1.41 22.11 9.66
N ARG A 13 1.98 22.32 8.47
CA ARG A 13 2.62 21.25 7.69
C ARG A 13 3.74 20.67 8.55
N LYS A 14 3.50 19.49 9.12
CA LYS A 14 4.55 18.67 9.72
C LYS A 14 5.65 18.51 8.68
N ALA A 15 6.91 18.77 9.04
CA ALA A 15 8.02 18.63 8.10
C ALA A 15 7.98 17.22 7.48
N LEU A 16 7.71 17.12 6.19
CA LEU A 16 7.57 15.86 5.47
C LEU A 16 8.95 15.19 5.39
N THR A 17 9.11 14.04 6.02
CA THR A 17 10.36 13.27 6.00
C THR A 17 10.27 12.22 4.90
N PRO A 18 11.12 12.26 3.87
CA PRO A 18 11.16 11.22 2.84
C PRO A 18 11.41 9.84 3.46
N LEU A 19 10.69 8.84 2.98
CA LEU A 19 10.91 7.44 3.34
C LEU A 19 11.33 6.62 2.13
N LEU A 20 10.55 6.67 1.05
CA LEU A 20 10.83 5.99 -0.21
C LEU A 20 11.16 7.03 -1.27
N GLU A 21 12.30 6.87 -1.92
CA GLU A 21 12.68 7.66 -3.08
C GLU A 21 12.97 6.72 -4.25
N ILE A 22 12.24 6.90 -5.33
CA ILE A 22 12.43 6.24 -6.62
C ILE A 22 13.13 7.25 -7.53
N ARG A 23 14.27 6.87 -8.11
CA ARG A 23 15.11 7.77 -8.91
C ARG A 23 15.35 7.18 -10.28
N ASN A 24 14.79 7.79 -11.33
CA ASN A 24 14.94 7.42 -12.74
C ASN A 24 14.76 5.90 -12.99
N LEU A 25 13.76 5.32 -12.33
CA LEU A 25 13.56 3.87 -12.33
C LEU A 25 12.98 3.42 -13.65
N THR A 26 13.64 2.43 -14.26
CA THR A 26 13.23 1.83 -15.53
C THR A 26 13.21 0.32 -15.43
N LYS A 27 12.18 -0.30 -16.02
CA LYS A 27 12.10 -1.75 -16.25
C LYS A 27 11.75 -2.03 -17.68
N SER A 28 12.59 -2.80 -18.35
CA SER A 28 12.42 -3.23 -19.74
C SER A 28 12.31 -4.73 -19.82
N TYR A 29 11.42 -5.22 -20.69
CA TYR A 29 11.30 -6.61 -21.10
C TYR A 29 11.36 -6.66 -22.62
N ASP A 30 12.29 -7.40 -23.19
CA ASP A 30 12.46 -7.57 -24.63
C ASP A 30 12.42 -6.25 -25.44
N GLY A 31 13.08 -5.20 -24.87
CA GLY A 31 13.14 -3.87 -25.49
C GLY A 31 11.90 -2.99 -25.27
N GLN A 32 10.87 -3.49 -24.62
CA GLN A 32 9.68 -2.69 -24.26
C GLN A 32 9.75 -2.24 -22.79
N HIS A 33 9.53 -0.94 -22.55
CA HIS A 33 9.52 -0.38 -21.21
C HIS A 33 8.16 -0.62 -20.53
N ALA A 34 8.15 -1.47 -19.48
CA ALA A 34 7.00 -1.61 -18.59
C ALA A 34 6.94 -0.48 -17.56
N VAL A 35 8.11 0.03 -17.15
CA VAL A 35 8.29 1.25 -16.36
C VAL A 35 9.41 2.05 -17.04
N ASP A 36 9.19 3.34 -17.28
CA ASP A 36 10.04 4.17 -18.13
C ASP A 36 10.40 5.49 -17.42
N ASP A 37 11.61 5.54 -16.88
CA ASP A 37 12.23 6.72 -16.25
C ASP A 37 11.34 7.42 -15.21
N VAL A 38 10.81 6.67 -14.25
CA VAL A 38 9.94 7.22 -13.20
C VAL A 38 10.73 7.66 -11.97
N SER A 39 10.38 8.82 -11.43
CA SER A 39 10.92 9.35 -10.17
C SER A 39 9.80 9.79 -9.26
N LEU A 40 9.89 9.45 -7.95
CA LEU A 40 8.85 9.71 -6.97
C LEU A 40 9.45 9.73 -5.57
N THR A 41 8.96 10.64 -4.72
CA THR A 41 9.23 10.63 -3.28
C THR A 41 7.94 10.40 -2.50
N ILE A 42 7.96 9.43 -1.57
CA ILE A 42 6.87 9.13 -0.64
C ILE A 42 7.38 9.37 0.78
N TYR A 43 6.53 10.00 1.60
CA TYR A 43 6.89 10.48 2.92
C TYR A 43 6.44 9.52 4.02
N LYS A 44 7.08 9.60 5.21
CA LYS A 44 6.74 8.77 6.38
C LYS A 44 5.29 8.95 6.80
N GLY A 45 4.57 7.83 6.96
CA GLY A 45 3.16 7.80 7.34
C GLY A 45 2.17 8.16 6.22
N GLU A 46 2.65 8.31 4.99
CA GLU A 46 1.81 8.60 3.83
C GLU A 46 1.13 7.32 3.31
N ILE A 47 -0.14 7.42 2.92
CA ILE A 47 -0.84 6.44 2.09
C ILE A 47 -0.82 7.00 0.67
N PHE A 48 -0.09 6.34 -0.23
CA PHE A 48 0.12 6.74 -1.60
C PHE A 48 -0.49 5.74 -2.58
N ALA A 49 -1.27 6.19 -3.56
CA ALA A 49 -1.88 5.34 -4.57
C ALA A 49 -1.21 5.45 -5.94
N LEU A 50 -0.95 4.31 -6.56
CA LEU A 50 -0.63 4.18 -7.97
C LEU A 50 -1.90 3.81 -8.72
N LEU A 51 -2.44 4.72 -9.50
CA LEU A 51 -3.69 4.61 -10.23
C LEU A 51 -3.43 4.55 -11.74
N GLY A 52 -4.19 3.76 -12.48
CA GLY A 52 -4.07 3.69 -13.94
C GLY A 52 -4.71 2.45 -14.54
N ALA A 53 -4.84 2.42 -15.85
CA ALA A 53 -5.42 1.30 -16.58
C ALA A 53 -4.60 0.00 -16.42
N SER A 54 -5.22 -1.14 -16.68
CA SER A 54 -4.52 -2.43 -16.68
C SER A 54 -3.35 -2.40 -17.69
N GLY A 55 -2.21 -3.00 -17.30
CA GLY A 55 -1.02 -3.06 -18.15
C GLY A 55 -0.17 -1.78 -18.21
N CYS A 56 -0.51 -0.69 -17.49
CA CYS A 56 0.27 0.55 -17.54
C CYS A 56 1.59 0.53 -16.76
N GLY A 57 1.93 -0.58 -16.03
CA GLY A 57 3.20 -0.75 -15.32
C GLY A 57 3.13 -0.73 -13.80
N LYS A 58 1.96 -0.50 -13.17
CA LYS A 58 1.79 -0.40 -11.70
C LYS A 58 2.29 -1.64 -10.95
N SER A 59 1.83 -2.83 -11.33
CA SER A 59 2.24 -4.07 -10.67
C SER A 59 3.72 -4.38 -10.88
N THR A 60 4.31 -3.99 -12.03
CA THR A 60 5.76 -4.08 -12.26
C THR A 60 6.52 -3.18 -11.30
N LEU A 61 6.09 -1.92 -11.15
CA LEU A 61 6.67 -0.99 -10.19
C LEU A 61 6.57 -1.53 -8.76
N LEU A 62 5.38 -2.01 -8.36
CA LEU A 62 5.17 -2.58 -7.03
C LEU A 62 6.09 -3.80 -6.78
N ARG A 63 6.26 -4.67 -7.79
CA ARG A 63 7.16 -5.84 -7.71
C ARG A 63 8.63 -5.44 -7.59
N MET A 64 9.04 -4.36 -8.26
CA MET A 64 10.40 -3.81 -8.08
C MET A 64 10.60 -3.27 -6.66
N LEU A 65 9.62 -2.58 -6.08
CA LEU A 65 9.67 -2.11 -4.69
C LEU A 65 9.75 -3.28 -3.71
N ALA A 66 8.98 -4.34 -3.95
CA ALA A 66 9.01 -5.56 -3.15
C ALA A 66 10.29 -6.39 -3.32
N GLY A 67 11.06 -6.16 -4.40
CA GLY A 67 12.27 -6.91 -4.73
C GLY A 67 12.04 -8.21 -5.50
N PHE A 68 10.82 -8.45 -5.99
CA PHE A 68 10.50 -9.59 -6.86
C PHE A 68 10.93 -9.39 -8.30
N GLU A 69 11.18 -8.14 -8.68
CA GLU A 69 11.75 -7.74 -9.96
C GLU A 69 12.94 -6.82 -9.73
N GLN A 70 13.99 -6.98 -10.52
CA GLN A 70 15.10 -6.04 -10.50
C GLN A 70 14.87 -4.93 -11.54
N PRO A 71 15.15 -3.67 -11.21
CA PRO A 71 15.12 -2.59 -12.19
C PRO A 71 16.18 -2.81 -13.27
N SER A 72 15.90 -2.38 -14.50
CA SER A 72 16.86 -2.33 -15.59
C SER A 72 17.81 -1.12 -15.46
N ALA A 73 17.32 -0.03 -14.86
CA ALA A 73 18.08 1.16 -14.53
C ALA A 73 17.42 1.94 -13.39
N GLY A 74 18.15 2.88 -12.79
CA GLY A 74 17.66 3.72 -11.69
C GLY A 74 17.87 3.10 -10.32
N GLN A 75 17.30 3.72 -9.28
CA GLN A 75 17.51 3.35 -7.88
C GLN A 75 16.22 3.38 -7.08
N ILE A 76 16.16 2.52 -6.06
CA ILE A 76 15.10 2.45 -5.03
C ILE A 76 15.76 2.69 -3.68
N MET A 77 15.54 3.86 -3.11
CA MET A 77 16.06 4.23 -1.78
C MET A 77 14.95 4.13 -0.74
N LEU A 78 15.17 3.42 0.34
CA LEU A 78 14.25 3.35 1.48
C LEU A 78 14.97 3.78 2.75
N ASP A 79 14.50 4.87 3.37
CA ASP A 79 15.09 5.45 4.59
C ASP A 79 16.62 5.66 4.45
N GLY A 80 17.06 6.15 3.27
CA GLY A 80 18.46 6.38 2.92
C GLY A 80 19.27 5.18 2.47
N VAL A 81 18.68 3.98 2.43
CA VAL A 81 19.36 2.74 2.02
C VAL A 81 18.94 2.34 0.60
N ASP A 82 19.89 2.07 -0.28
CA ASP A 82 19.61 1.55 -1.63
C ASP A 82 19.17 0.08 -1.57
N LEU A 83 17.95 -0.19 -2.01
CA LEU A 83 17.36 -1.52 -2.06
C LEU A 83 17.39 -2.15 -3.46
N SER A 84 17.94 -1.49 -4.48
CA SER A 84 17.83 -1.91 -5.89
C SER A 84 18.31 -3.35 -6.12
N GLN A 85 19.32 -3.80 -5.37
CA GLN A 85 19.88 -5.15 -5.45
C GLN A 85 19.57 -6.02 -4.20
N VAL A 86 18.81 -5.49 -3.21
CA VAL A 86 18.48 -6.22 -1.99
C VAL A 86 17.36 -7.22 -2.28
N PRO A 87 17.52 -8.52 -1.94
CA PRO A 87 16.49 -9.52 -2.18
C PRO A 87 15.25 -9.29 -1.29
N PRO A 88 14.07 -9.79 -1.69
CA PRO A 88 12.78 -9.49 -1.01
C PRO A 88 12.80 -9.77 0.50
N TYR A 89 13.36 -10.90 0.91
CA TYR A 89 13.35 -11.35 2.30
C TYR A 89 14.24 -10.53 3.25
N LEU A 90 15.14 -9.69 2.71
CA LEU A 90 15.98 -8.76 3.49
C LEU A 90 15.44 -7.31 3.48
N ARG A 91 14.41 -7.02 2.68
CA ARG A 91 13.81 -5.69 2.66
C ARG A 91 12.89 -5.48 3.86
N PRO A 92 12.93 -4.33 4.54
CA PRO A 92 11.96 -3.98 5.58
C PRO A 92 10.61 -3.56 4.98
N ILE A 93 10.14 -4.33 4.02
CA ILE A 93 8.94 -4.12 3.22
C ILE A 93 8.08 -5.38 3.29
N ASN A 94 6.79 -5.22 3.52
CA ASN A 94 5.83 -6.31 3.39
C ASN A 94 4.82 -6.00 2.30
N MET A 95 4.28 -7.05 1.69
CA MET A 95 3.30 -6.94 0.61
C MET A 95 2.05 -7.76 0.94
N MET A 96 0.89 -7.15 0.69
CA MET A 96 -0.40 -7.82 0.66
C MET A 96 -0.81 -7.99 -0.80
N PHE A 97 -1.03 -9.23 -1.21
CA PHE A 97 -1.40 -9.59 -2.57
C PHE A 97 -2.92 -9.48 -2.78
N GLN A 98 -3.35 -9.28 -4.00
CA GLN A 98 -4.75 -9.21 -4.41
C GLN A 98 -5.59 -10.42 -3.95
N SER A 99 -5.01 -11.64 -3.99
CA SER A 99 -5.65 -12.88 -3.54
C SER A 99 -5.57 -13.09 -2.02
N TYR A 100 -5.05 -12.08 -1.27
CA TYR A 100 -4.70 -12.15 0.16
C TYR A 100 -3.62 -13.20 0.49
N ALA A 101 -3.43 -14.21 -0.33
CA ALA A 101 -2.43 -15.29 -0.22
C ALA A 101 -2.31 -15.87 1.20
N LEU A 102 -3.45 -16.08 1.89
CA LEU A 102 -3.46 -16.73 3.21
C LEU A 102 -3.10 -18.20 3.07
N PHE A 103 -2.35 -18.71 4.04
CA PHE A 103 -2.02 -20.15 4.10
C PHE A 103 -3.27 -20.95 4.50
N PRO A 104 -3.87 -21.76 3.59
CA PRO A 104 -5.18 -22.35 3.80
C PRO A 104 -5.20 -23.43 4.88
N HIS A 105 -4.04 -24.04 5.17
CA HIS A 105 -3.87 -25.07 6.21
C HIS A 105 -3.62 -24.50 7.60
N MET A 106 -3.32 -23.20 7.71
CA MET A 106 -3.04 -22.48 8.97
C MET A 106 -4.28 -21.78 9.50
N THR A 107 -4.38 -21.64 10.82
CA THR A 107 -5.37 -20.77 11.47
C THR A 107 -5.04 -19.30 11.25
N VAL A 108 -5.98 -18.39 11.62
CA VAL A 108 -5.77 -16.94 11.60
C VAL A 108 -4.54 -16.55 12.40
N GLU A 109 -4.44 -16.98 13.67
CA GLU A 109 -3.28 -16.69 14.51
C GLU A 109 -1.96 -17.23 13.93
N GLN A 110 -2.01 -18.42 13.31
CA GLN A 110 -0.82 -19.02 12.67
C GLN A 110 -0.40 -18.25 11.42
N ASN A 111 -1.35 -17.76 10.62
CA ASN A 111 -1.07 -16.88 9.48
C ASN A 111 -0.35 -15.60 9.93
N ILE A 112 -0.86 -14.93 10.98
CA ILE A 112 -0.25 -13.71 11.52
C ILE A 112 1.14 -14.01 12.10
N ALA A 113 1.29 -15.13 12.83
CA ALA A 113 2.54 -15.53 13.46
C ALA A 113 3.61 -15.98 12.48
N PHE A 114 3.28 -16.30 11.22
CA PHE A 114 4.19 -16.95 10.28
C PHE A 114 5.50 -16.20 10.09
N GLY A 115 5.45 -14.91 9.72
CA GLY A 115 6.64 -14.09 9.51
C GLY A 115 7.48 -13.90 10.79
N LEU A 116 6.82 -13.76 11.94
CA LEU A 116 7.49 -13.61 13.24
C LEU A 116 8.28 -14.87 13.64
N LYS A 117 7.75 -16.05 13.30
CA LYS A 117 8.46 -17.34 13.51
C LYS A 117 9.68 -17.47 12.61
N GLN A 118 9.61 -16.99 11.36
CA GLN A 118 10.75 -16.98 10.43
C GLN A 118 11.89 -16.09 10.94
N ASP A 119 11.54 -14.98 11.60
CA ASP A 119 12.51 -14.07 12.23
C ASP A 119 13.05 -14.63 13.57
N LYS A 120 12.63 -15.85 13.98
CA LYS A 120 13.07 -16.56 15.18
C LYS A 120 12.84 -15.78 16.47
N LEU A 121 11.79 -14.97 16.54
CA LEU A 121 11.43 -14.22 17.74
C LEU A 121 11.06 -15.16 18.91
N PRO A 122 11.22 -14.72 20.18
CA PRO A 122 10.79 -15.47 21.35
C PRO A 122 9.28 -15.77 21.32
N LYS A 123 8.88 -16.95 21.78
CA LYS A 123 7.45 -17.38 21.76
C LYS A 123 6.51 -16.38 22.45
N ALA A 124 6.96 -15.78 23.58
CA ALA A 124 6.16 -14.80 24.31
C ALA A 124 5.94 -13.51 23.49
N GLU A 125 6.97 -13.05 22.77
CA GLU A 125 6.87 -11.88 21.89
C GLU A 125 5.95 -12.16 20.68
N ILE A 126 6.06 -13.35 20.07
CA ILE A 126 5.16 -13.76 19.00
C ILE A 126 3.71 -13.76 19.50
N ALA A 127 3.43 -14.34 20.67
CA ALA A 127 2.08 -14.40 21.22
C ALA A 127 1.53 -12.99 21.49
N SER A 128 2.32 -12.11 22.09
CA SER A 128 1.94 -10.72 22.35
C SER A 128 1.63 -9.98 21.05
N ARG A 129 2.50 -10.11 20.05
CA ARG A 129 2.34 -9.43 18.76
C ARG A 129 1.13 -9.95 17.97
N VAL A 130 0.87 -11.26 17.99
CA VAL A 130 -0.32 -11.86 17.38
C VAL A 130 -1.60 -11.32 18.03
N ASN A 131 -1.65 -11.25 19.37
CA ASN A 131 -2.81 -10.71 20.08
C ASN A 131 -3.02 -9.22 19.76
N GLU A 132 -1.95 -8.43 19.69
CA GLU A 132 -2.00 -7.02 19.27
C GLU A 132 -2.61 -6.90 17.86
N MET A 133 -2.13 -7.68 16.91
CA MET A 133 -2.64 -7.68 15.53
C MET A 133 -4.08 -8.14 15.42
N LEU A 134 -4.48 -9.19 16.14
CA LEU A 134 -5.86 -9.65 16.21
C LEU A 134 -6.78 -8.55 16.77
N GLY A 135 -6.34 -7.85 17.81
CA GLY A 135 -7.08 -6.71 18.38
C GLY A 135 -7.24 -5.57 17.39
N LEU A 136 -6.16 -5.22 16.69
CA LEU A 136 -6.14 -4.13 15.70
C LEU A 136 -7.16 -4.32 14.57
N VAL A 137 -7.34 -5.56 14.11
CA VAL A 137 -8.25 -5.90 13.00
C VAL A 137 -9.58 -6.51 13.45
N HIS A 138 -9.87 -6.52 14.75
CA HIS A 138 -11.10 -7.09 15.35
C HIS A 138 -11.36 -8.57 14.97
N MET A 139 -10.32 -9.40 15.06
CA MET A 139 -10.37 -10.81 14.67
C MET A 139 -10.08 -11.80 15.83
N GLN A 140 -10.15 -11.36 17.09
CA GLN A 140 -9.81 -12.18 18.26
C GLN A 140 -10.65 -13.46 18.34
N GLU A 141 -11.97 -13.35 18.14
CA GLU A 141 -12.90 -14.50 18.18
C GLU A 141 -12.66 -15.50 17.04
N PHE A 142 -11.98 -15.06 15.98
CA PHE A 142 -11.70 -15.89 14.80
C PHE A 142 -10.29 -16.49 14.81
N ALA A 143 -9.49 -16.27 15.86
CA ALA A 143 -8.07 -16.63 15.93
C ALA A 143 -7.77 -18.09 15.55
N LYS A 144 -8.66 -19.01 15.92
CA LYS A 144 -8.54 -20.45 15.67
C LYS A 144 -9.17 -20.93 14.35
N ARG A 145 -9.88 -20.05 13.63
CA ARG A 145 -10.48 -20.40 12.33
C ARG A 145 -9.43 -20.47 11.23
N LYS A 146 -9.74 -21.25 10.19
CA LYS A 146 -8.96 -21.33 8.95
C LYS A 146 -9.55 -20.40 7.89
N PRO A 147 -8.78 -19.98 6.86
CA PRO A 147 -9.24 -19.05 5.83
C PRO A 147 -10.58 -19.41 5.17
N HIS A 148 -10.82 -20.68 4.86
CA HIS A 148 -12.08 -21.13 4.26
C HIS A 148 -13.32 -20.95 5.16
N GLN A 149 -13.16 -20.65 6.44
CA GLN A 149 -14.23 -20.40 7.42
C GLN A 149 -14.49 -18.90 7.60
N LEU A 150 -13.86 -18.03 6.79
CA LEU A 150 -13.91 -16.60 6.89
C LEU A 150 -14.57 -15.99 5.64
N SER A 151 -15.30 -14.89 5.83
CA SER A 151 -15.75 -14.05 4.72
C SER A 151 -14.57 -13.35 4.02
N GLY A 152 -14.78 -12.84 2.80
CA GLY A 152 -13.74 -12.10 2.06
C GLY A 152 -13.14 -10.92 2.85
N GLY A 153 -13.99 -10.09 3.48
CA GLY A 153 -13.51 -9.00 4.32
C GLY A 153 -12.74 -9.47 5.57
N GLN A 154 -13.13 -10.59 6.18
CA GLN A 154 -12.37 -11.20 7.27
C GLN A 154 -11.01 -11.70 6.80
N GLN A 155 -10.94 -12.34 5.63
CA GLN A 155 -9.67 -12.78 5.03
C GLN A 155 -8.75 -11.60 4.74
N GLN A 156 -9.29 -10.49 4.22
CA GLN A 156 -8.55 -9.25 3.99
C GLN A 156 -7.94 -8.69 5.28
N ARG A 157 -8.73 -8.59 6.36
CA ARG A 157 -8.25 -8.14 7.68
C ARG A 157 -7.12 -9.02 8.20
N VAL A 158 -7.22 -10.34 8.06
CA VAL A 158 -6.16 -11.28 8.44
C VAL A 158 -4.89 -11.07 7.61
N ALA A 159 -5.02 -10.86 6.29
CA ALA A 159 -3.89 -10.59 5.40
C ALA A 159 -3.20 -9.27 5.75
N LEU A 160 -3.99 -8.22 6.07
CA LEU A 160 -3.47 -6.94 6.54
C LEU A 160 -2.73 -7.10 7.88
N ALA A 161 -3.33 -7.78 8.86
CA ALA A 161 -2.70 -8.06 10.15
C ALA A 161 -1.38 -8.84 10.00
N ARG A 162 -1.35 -9.85 9.12
CA ARG A 162 -0.13 -10.61 8.80
C ARG A 162 0.96 -9.72 8.21
N SER A 163 0.62 -8.83 7.28
CA SER A 163 1.58 -7.93 6.64
C SER A 163 2.09 -6.84 7.59
N LEU A 164 1.31 -6.44 8.60
CA LEU A 164 1.71 -5.47 9.62
C LEU A 164 2.49 -6.10 10.78
N ALA A 165 2.37 -7.43 10.99
CA ALA A 165 2.92 -8.11 12.16
C ALA A 165 4.43 -7.90 12.34
N LYS A 166 5.21 -7.84 11.27
CA LYS A 166 6.67 -7.62 11.27
C LYS A 166 7.09 -6.15 11.43
N ARG A 167 6.14 -5.21 11.58
CA ARG A 167 6.41 -3.75 11.63
C ARG A 167 7.24 -3.27 10.44
N PRO A 168 6.77 -3.47 9.19
CA PRO A 168 7.52 -3.02 8.03
C PRO A 168 7.67 -1.50 8.02
N LYS A 169 8.75 -0.98 7.44
CA LYS A 169 8.91 0.46 7.17
C LYS A 169 7.96 0.91 6.05
N LEU A 170 7.70 0.01 5.09
CA LEU A 170 6.82 0.25 3.95
C LEU A 170 5.89 -0.95 3.75
N LEU A 171 4.59 -0.68 3.63
CA LEU A 171 3.58 -1.66 3.27
C LEU A 171 3.18 -1.46 1.81
N LEU A 172 3.15 -2.54 1.05
CA LEU A 172 2.68 -2.57 -0.32
C LEU A 172 1.34 -3.30 -0.40
N LEU A 173 0.33 -2.69 -1.03
CA LEU A 173 -0.99 -3.27 -1.22
C LEU A 173 -1.27 -3.39 -2.73
N ASP A 174 -1.42 -4.62 -3.21
CA ASP A 174 -1.73 -4.92 -4.61
C ASP A 174 -3.24 -5.17 -4.75
N GLU A 175 -3.97 -4.20 -5.28
CA GLU A 175 -5.43 -4.22 -5.47
C GLU A 175 -6.18 -4.72 -4.21
N PRO A 176 -6.02 -4.05 -3.05
CA PRO A 176 -6.44 -4.59 -1.76
C PRO A 176 -7.95 -4.85 -1.66
N MET A 177 -8.77 -4.20 -2.46
CA MET A 177 -10.23 -4.33 -2.46
C MET A 177 -10.77 -5.16 -3.63
N GLY A 178 -9.91 -5.64 -4.54
CA GLY A 178 -10.33 -6.27 -5.80
C GLY A 178 -11.17 -7.56 -5.66
N ALA A 179 -11.07 -8.25 -4.52
CA ALA A 179 -11.83 -9.49 -4.26
C ALA A 179 -13.17 -9.28 -3.53
N LEU A 180 -13.58 -8.01 -3.26
CA LEU A 180 -14.77 -7.68 -2.49
C LEU A 180 -15.92 -7.17 -3.38
N ASP A 181 -17.16 -7.46 -2.97
CA ASP A 181 -18.33 -6.81 -3.54
C ASP A 181 -18.38 -5.30 -3.19
N LYS A 182 -19.13 -4.50 -3.97
CA LYS A 182 -19.12 -3.04 -3.85
C LYS A 182 -19.45 -2.56 -2.43
N LYS A 183 -20.53 -3.05 -1.82
CA LYS A 183 -20.98 -2.59 -0.50
C LYS A 183 -19.97 -2.90 0.61
N LEU A 184 -19.32 -4.06 0.53
CA LEU A 184 -18.28 -4.46 1.48
C LEU A 184 -17.00 -3.65 1.23
N ARG A 185 -16.68 -3.36 -0.03
CA ARG A 185 -15.52 -2.55 -0.44
C ARG A 185 -15.55 -1.17 0.20
N ASP A 186 -16.65 -0.41 0.04
CA ASP A 186 -16.79 0.96 0.57
C ASP A 186 -16.53 1.03 2.09
N ARG A 187 -17.05 0.04 2.82
CA ARG A 187 -16.81 -0.05 4.25
C ARG A 187 -15.37 -0.43 4.59
N MET A 188 -14.80 -1.38 3.86
CA MET A 188 -13.44 -1.88 4.12
C MET A 188 -12.35 -0.85 3.79
N GLN A 189 -12.59 0.04 2.80
CA GLN A 189 -11.68 1.15 2.50
C GLN A 189 -11.42 2.02 3.75
N LEU A 190 -12.49 2.49 4.40
CA LEU A 190 -12.39 3.32 5.59
C LEU A 190 -11.74 2.58 6.77
N GLU A 191 -12.07 1.29 6.96
CA GLU A 191 -11.46 0.48 8.01
C GLU A 191 -9.95 0.28 7.79
N VAL A 192 -9.53 0.03 6.56
CA VAL A 192 -8.09 -0.13 6.22
C VAL A 192 -7.34 1.17 6.43
N VAL A 193 -7.89 2.31 6.01
CA VAL A 193 -7.30 3.65 6.24
C VAL A 193 -7.11 3.88 7.75
N ASP A 194 -8.16 3.68 8.56
CA ASP A 194 -8.09 3.84 10.02
C ASP A 194 -6.99 2.95 10.65
N ILE A 195 -6.89 1.70 10.21
CA ILE A 195 -5.84 0.78 10.68
C ILE A 195 -4.44 1.29 10.30
N LEU A 196 -4.24 1.72 9.04
CA LEU A 196 -2.93 2.20 8.56
C LEU A 196 -2.51 3.48 9.28
N GLU A 197 -3.43 4.41 9.51
CA GLU A 197 -3.20 5.66 10.25
C GLU A 197 -2.87 5.41 11.71
N ARG A 198 -3.60 4.52 12.39
CA ARG A 198 -3.32 4.12 13.79
C ARG A 198 -1.94 3.50 13.96
N VAL A 199 -1.51 2.68 12.99
CA VAL A 199 -0.18 2.06 13.01
C VAL A 199 0.90 3.07 12.61
N GLY A 200 0.56 4.10 11.83
CA GLY A 200 1.48 5.09 11.30
C GLY A 200 2.45 4.53 10.25
N VAL A 201 2.07 3.43 9.58
CA VAL A 201 2.90 2.81 8.55
C VAL A 201 2.77 3.56 7.23
N THR A 202 3.88 3.73 6.52
CA THR A 202 3.85 4.25 5.14
C THR A 202 3.34 3.15 4.20
N CYS A 203 2.42 3.51 3.31
CA CYS A 203 1.76 2.56 2.42
C CYS A 203 1.82 3.01 0.96
N VAL A 204 2.12 2.08 0.06
CA VAL A 204 1.93 2.24 -1.39
C VAL A 204 0.90 1.22 -1.82
N MET A 205 -0.21 1.69 -2.38
CA MET A 205 -1.25 0.84 -2.92
C MET A 205 -1.33 0.97 -4.45
N VAL A 206 -1.62 -0.14 -5.10
CA VAL A 206 -1.93 -0.19 -6.53
C VAL A 206 -3.41 -0.46 -6.68
N THR A 207 -4.07 0.32 -7.51
CA THR A 207 -5.47 0.10 -7.87
C THR A 207 -5.76 0.56 -9.31
N HIS A 208 -6.81 0.04 -9.90
CA HIS A 208 -7.43 0.55 -11.12
C HIS A 208 -8.78 1.24 -10.84
N ASP A 209 -9.21 1.22 -9.59
CA ASP A 209 -10.46 1.83 -9.11
C ASP A 209 -10.18 3.26 -8.61
N GLN A 210 -10.81 4.24 -9.24
CA GLN A 210 -10.64 5.66 -8.92
C GLN A 210 -11.21 6.00 -7.55
N GLU A 211 -12.38 5.45 -7.21
CA GLU A 211 -13.06 5.68 -5.95
C GLU A 211 -12.18 5.18 -4.79
N GLU A 212 -11.53 4.04 -4.95
CA GLU A 212 -10.57 3.50 -3.99
C GLU A 212 -9.38 4.45 -3.79
N ALA A 213 -8.74 4.89 -4.88
CA ALA A 213 -7.61 5.80 -4.82
C ALA A 213 -7.97 7.15 -4.16
N MET A 214 -9.11 7.74 -4.55
CA MET A 214 -9.58 9.02 -4.02
C MET A 214 -9.97 8.94 -2.54
N THR A 215 -10.51 7.79 -2.09
CA THR A 215 -10.96 7.61 -0.70
C THR A 215 -9.81 7.31 0.25
N MET A 216 -8.83 6.51 -0.21
CA MET A 216 -7.83 5.94 0.69
C MET A 216 -6.50 6.70 0.70
N ALA A 217 -6.13 7.37 -0.39
CA ALA A 217 -4.79 7.93 -0.52
C ALA A 217 -4.73 9.43 -0.17
N GLY A 218 -3.64 9.84 0.47
CA GLY A 218 -3.30 11.26 0.65
C GLY A 218 -2.72 11.89 -0.60
N ARG A 219 -2.03 11.08 -1.45
CA ARG A 219 -1.55 11.47 -2.78
C ARG A 219 -1.68 10.31 -3.75
N ILE A 220 -1.88 10.65 -5.02
CA ILE A 220 -2.10 9.70 -6.12
C ILE A 220 -1.11 10.01 -7.24
N ALA A 221 -0.52 8.97 -7.84
CA ALA A 221 0.14 9.07 -9.14
C ALA A 221 -0.71 8.36 -10.20
N ILE A 222 -1.12 9.08 -11.22
CA ILE A 222 -1.72 8.49 -12.42
C ILE A 222 -0.60 7.97 -13.30
N MET A 223 -0.66 6.68 -13.64
CA MET A 223 0.32 6.00 -14.47
C MET A 223 -0.28 5.61 -15.82
N ASN A 224 0.45 5.90 -16.90
CA ASN A 224 0.10 5.51 -18.26
C ASN A 224 1.36 5.10 -19.03
N ARG A 225 1.32 3.95 -19.69
CA ARG A 225 2.41 3.43 -20.55
C ARG A 225 3.79 3.53 -19.90
N GLY A 226 3.88 3.08 -18.65
CA GLY A 226 5.12 3.04 -17.89
C GLY A 226 5.56 4.36 -17.25
N LYS A 227 4.84 5.47 -17.45
CA LYS A 227 5.21 6.81 -16.96
C LYS A 227 4.17 7.37 -15.99
N PHE A 228 4.62 8.22 -15.08
CA PHE A 228 3.70 9.07 -14.30
C PHE A 228 3.22 10.23 -15.17
N VAL A 229 1.90 10.37 -15.27
CA VAL A 229 1.25 11.43 -16.06
C VAL A 229 0.94 12.64 -15.20
N GLN A 230 0.50 12.37 -13.96
CA GLN A 230 0.22 13.40 -12.96
C GLN A 230 0.40 12.82 -11.57
N ILE A 231 0.89 13.63 -10.62
CA ILE A 231 1.01 13.30 -9.20
C ILE A 231 0.44 14.47 -8.42
N GLY A 232 -0.49 14.22 -7.50
CA GLY A 232 -1.12 15.26 -6.68
C GLY A 232 -2.00 14.69 -5.57
N GLU A 233 -2.60 15.56 -4.79
CA GLU A 233 -3.66 15.22 -3.84
C GLU A 233 -4.93 14.83 -4.60
N PRO A 234 -5.84 14.02 -4.02
CA PRO A 234 -7.07 13.59 -4.69
C PRO A 234 -7.90 14.75 -5.27
N GLU A 235 -8.09 15.82 -4.49
CA GLU A 235 -8.81 17.03 -4.92
C GLU A 235 -8.12 17.69 -6.11
N GLU A 236 -6.79 17.84 -6.09
CA GLU A 236 -6.02 18.43 -7.18
C GLU A 236 -6.14 17.60 -8.48
N ILE A 237 -6.10 16.28 -8.36
CA ILE A 237 -6.21 15.37 -9.52
C ILE A 237 -7.61 15.43 -10.13
N TYR A 238 -8.65 15.54 -9.30
CA TYR A 238 -10.04 15.61 -9.75
C TYR A 238 -10.39 16.99 -10.35
N GLU A 239 -10.07 18.08 -9.65
CA GLU A 239 -10.43 19.43 -10.04
C GLU A 239 -9.52 20.03 -11.12
N HIS A 240 -8.23 19.62 -11.14
CA HIS A 240 -7.18 20.20 -11.97
C HIS A 240 -6.36 19.16 -12.73
N PRO A 241 -6.99 18.33 -13.61
CA PRO A 241 -6.26 17.37 -14.42
C PRO A 241 -5.29 18.11 -15.36
N THR A 242 -4.00 17.72 -15.32
CA THR A 242 -2.94 18.39 -16.09
C THR A 242 -2.80 17.89 -17.52
N THR A 243 -3.43 16.75 -17.84
CA THR A 243 -3.40 16.17 -19.18
C THR A 243 -4.77 15.68 -19.60
N ARG A 244 -4.98 15.59 -20.91
CA ARG A 244 -6.22 14.98 -21.45
C ARG A 244 -6.44 13.57 -20.93
N TYR A 245 -5.36 12.77 -20.83
CA TYR A 245 -5.45 11.41 -20.28
C TYR A 245 -5.93 11.41 -18.82
N SER A 246 -5.38 12.30 -17.97
CA SER A 246 -5.84 12.41 -16.57
C SER A 246 -7.30 12.79 -16.50
N ALA A 247 -7.74 13.76 -17.31
CA ALA A 247 -9.14 14.19 -17.37
C ALA A 247 -10.09 13.07 -17.83
N GLU A 248 -9.74 12.36 -18.91
CA GLU A 248 -10.56 11.26 -19.45
C GLU A 248 -10.54 10.01 -18.54
N PHE A 249 -9.48 9.84 -17.77
CA PHE A 249 -9.33 8.68 -16.89
C PHE A 249 -10.04 8.89 -15.54
N ILE A 250 -10.17 10.12 -15.05
CA ILE A 250 -10.79 10.45 -13.75
C ILE A 250 -12.27 10.83 -13.90
N GLY A 251 -12.67 11.49 -14.96
CA GLY A 251 -14.04 11.96 -15.26
C GLY A 251 -14.67 11.21 -16.36
#